data_652e2ed0c98726358b0f7b705af4f332
#
_entry.id   652e2ed0c98726358b0f7b705af4f332
#
_cell.length_a   1.000
_cell.length_b   1.000
_cell.length_c   1.000
_cell.angle_alpha   90.00
_cell.angle_beta   90.00
_cell.angle_gamma   90.00
#
_symmetry.space_group_name_H-M   'P 1'
#
loop_
_entity.id
_entity.type
_entity.pdbx_description
1 polymer ?
#
loop_
_entity_poly.entity_id
_entity_poly.type
_entity_poly.pdbx_seq_one_letter_code
_entity_poly.pdbx_strand_id
1 'polypeptide(L)'
;MMDGQIAAIRRALDEEGFAKTLLIAYSTKFASQMYGPFRDAENSAPAEGDRQGYQASFRDGRTAVRESLFDEAEGADALMVKPALFYLDLIQTVAARTLLPVMAYNVSGEYAMVHAAAEKGYCDLYPTARESLYAIFRAGATQVISYWAPFYGKIFG
;
A
#
# COMPACT_ATOMS: atom_id res chain seq x y z
N MET A 1 5.39 10.49 7.62
CA MET A 1 6.58 9.65 7.39
C MET A 1 7.83 10.46 7.09
N MET A 2 7.85 11.23 6.04
CA MET A 2 8.98 12.12 5.69
C MET A 2 8.38 13.44 5.18
N ASP A 3 7.94 14.25 6.11
CA ASP A 3 7.26 15.51 5.84
C ASP A 3 8.12 16.41 4.92
N GLY A 4 7.48 17.03 3.94
CA GLY A 4 8.13 17.86 2.93
C GLY A 4 8.78 17.09 1.76
N GLN A 5 8.80 15.74 1.77
CA GLN A 5 9.42 14.96 0.69
C GLN A 5 8.64 15.09 -0.62
N ILE A 6 7.32 14.99 -0.59
CA ILE A 6 6.48 15.11 -1.78
C ILE A 6 6.59 16.51 -2.36
N ALA A 7 6.52 17.56 -1.53
CA ALA A 7 6.69 18.94 -1.98
C ALA A 7 8.06 19.18 -2.63
N ALA A 8 9.13 18.61 -2.06
CA ALA A 8 10.47 18.74 -2.63
C ALA A 8 10.60 18.05 -3.99
N ILE A 9 10.06 16.83 -4.12
CA ILE A 9 10.07 16.07 -5.39
C ILE A 9 9.21 16.78 -6.44
N ARG A 10 8.02 17.27 -6.08
CA ARG A 10 7.13 18.01 -7.01
C ARG A 10 7.84 19.26 -7.55
N ARG A 11 8.44 20.03 -6.67
CA ARG A 11 9.20 21.23 -7.07
C ARG A 11 10.34 20.91 -8.02
N ALA A 12 11.15 19.91 -7.70
CA ALA A 12 12.26 19.50 -8.56
C ALA A 12 11.79 19.04 -9.94
N LEU A 13 10.71 18.28 -10.02
CA LEU A 13 10.13 17.83 -11.29
C LEU A 13 9.60 19.02 -12.11
N ASP A 14 8.98 20.01 -11.47
CA ASP A 14 8.45 21.19 -12.15
C ASP A 14 9.57 22.08 -12.69
N GLU A 15 10.62 22.29 -11.91
CA GLU A 15 11.82 23.07 -12.30
C GLU A 15 12.55 22.45 -13.50
N GLU A 16 12.58 21.11 -13.58
CA GLU A 16 13.18 20.35 -14.71
C GLU A 16 12.21 20.15 -15.90
N GLY A 17 11.01 20.73 -15.86
CA GLY A 17 10.02 20.63 -16.94
C GLY A 17 9.16 19.37 -16.95
N PHE A 18 9.19 18.56 -15.90
CA PHE A 18 8.42 17.32 -15.75
C PHE A 18 7.09 17.53 -15.00
N ALA A 19 6.43 18.66 -15.18
CA ALA A 19 5.18 19.01 -14.50
C ALA A 19 4.03 18.01 -14.68
N LYS A 20 4.08 17.16 -15.71
CA LYS A 20 3.07 16.12 -15.98
C LYS A 20 3.40 14.75 -15.36
N THR A 21 4.54 14.61 -14.70
CA THR A 21 4.91 13.36 -14.02
C THR A 21 4.08 13.21 -12.75
N LEU A 22 3.30 12.14 -12.69
CA LEU A 22 2.46 11.84 -11.51
C LEU A 22 3.30 11.40 -10.33
N LEU A 23 2.95 11.90 -9.14
CA LEU A 23 3.54 11.50 -7.87
C LEU A 23 2.56 10.63 -7.09
N ILE A 24 2.94 9.37 -6.87
CA ILE A 24 2.22 8.46 -5.99
C ILE A 24 2.94 8.43 -4.64
N ALA A 25 2.32 9.02 -3.64
CA ALA A 25 2.89 9.06 -2.30
C ALA A 25 2.64 7.73 -1.54
N TYR A 26 3.70 7.15 -0.98
CA TYR A 26 3.58 6.04 -0.02
C TYR A 26 3.16 6.57 1.36
N SER A 27 2.08 7.33 1.40
CA SER A 27 1.62 8.15 2.52
C SER A 27 1.42 7.36 3.81
N THR A 28 0.87 6.17 3.68
CA THR A 28 0.54 5.30 4.80
C THR A 28 1.22 3.94 4.65
N LYS A 29 2.53 3.91 4.93
CA LYS A 29 3.32 2.69 4.93
C LYS A 29 3.64 2.25 6.36
N PHE A 30 3.03 1.13 6.78
CA PHE A 30 3.20 0.60 8.12
C PHE A 30 4.46 -0.25 8.30
N ALA A 31 5.02 -0.23 9.52
CA ALA A 31 6.05 -1.17 9.95
C ALA A 31 5.41 -2.56 10.20
N SER A 32 5.13 -3.28 9.12
CA SER A 32 4.37 -4.53 9.13
C SER A 32 5.26 -5.76 8.98
N GLN A 33 4.84 -6.89 9.55
CA GLN A 33 5.44 -8.20 9.33
C GLN A 33 5.09 -8.78 7.96
N MET A 34 4.08 -8.22 7.26
CA MET A 34 3.63 -8.70 5.95
C MET A 34 4.65 -8.47 4.81
N TYR A 35 5.81 -7.90 5.10
CA TYR A 35 6.91 -7.76 4.13
C TYR A 35 7.93 -8.90 4.17
N GLY A 36 7.75 -9.92 5.02
CA GLY A 36 8.72 -11.01 5.21
C GLY A 36 9.21 -11.62 3.90
N PRO A 37 8.34 -12.25 3.08
CA PRO A 37 8.79 -12.91 1.85
C PRO A 37 9.53 -11.99 0.86
N PHE A 38 9.15 -10.72 0.77
CA PHE A 38 9.85 -9.73 -0.04
C PHE A 38 11.23 -9.40 0.52
N ARG A 39 11.34 -9.22 1.84
CA ARG A 39 12.63 -8.92 2.49
C ARG A 39 13.64 -10.04 2.30
N ASP A 40 13.18 -11.29 2.40
CA ASP A 40 14.01 -12.47 2.19
C ASP A 40 14.48 -12.58 0.74
N ALA A 41 13.58 -12.34 -0.23
CA ALA A 41 13.89 -12.41 -1.65
C ALA A 41 14.88 -11.31 -2.11
N GLU A 42 14.75 -10.10 -1.57
CA GLU A 42 15.54 -8.93 -1.98
C GLU A 42 16.75 -8.66 -1.06
N ASN A 43 17.02 -9.52 -0.08
CA ASN A 43 18.03 -9.28 0.96
C ASN A 43 17.94 -7.87 1.55
N SER A 44 16.70 -7.33 1.66
CA SER A 44 16.44 -5.94 2.01
C SER A 44 16.11 -5.74 3.48
N ALA A 45 16.35 -6.75 4.33
CA ALA A 45 16.30 -6.59 5.77
C ALA A 45 17.35 -5.54 6.21
N PRO A 46 17.00 -4.61 7.15
CA PRO A 46 18.00 -3.72 7.70
C PRO A 46 19.15 -4.53 8.31
N ALA A 47 20.39 -4.11 8.07
CA ALA A 47 21.56 -4.77 8.65
C ALA A 47 21.54 -4.66 10.19
N GLU A 48 20.99 -3.57 10.71
CA GLU A 48 20.80 -3.33 12.15
C GLU A 48 19.44 -2.64 12.40
N GLY A 49 18.79 -2.97 13.52
CA GLY A 49 17.53 -2.35 13.96
C GLY A 49 16.32 -2.73 13.12
N ASP A 50 15.33 -1.83 13.12
CA ASP A 50 14.08 -1.99 12.38
C ASP A 50 13.70 -0.67 11.66
N ARG A 51 12.62 -0.72 10.89
CA ARG A 51 12.13 0.45 10.14
C ARG A 51 11.07 1.26 10.90
N GLN A 52 10.87 1.00 12.19
CA GLN A 52 9.83 1.67 12.99
C GLN A 52 10.12 3.16 13.19
N GLY A 53 11.38 3.59 13.04
CA GLY A 53 11.78 5.00 13.18
C GLY A 53 11.19 5.93 12.11
N TYR A 54 10.76 5.39 10.94
CA TYR A 54 10.22 6.20 9.85
C TYR A 54 8.97 5.63 9.18
N GLN A 55 8.59 4.40 9.47
CA GLN A 55 7.33 3.82 9.01
C GLN A 55 6.23 4.01 10.07
N ALA A 56 4.99 4.15 9.63
CA ALA A 56 3.85 4.33 10.50
C ALA A 56 3.68 3.14 11.46
N SER A 57 3.35 3.44 12.70
CA SER A 57 2.97 2.40 13.66
C SER A 57 1.62 1.79 13.28
N PHE A 58 1.55 0.47 13.20
CA PHE A 58 0.28 -0.24 12.96
C PHE A 58 -0.75 -0.07 14.09
N ARG A 59 -0.36 0.57 15.20
CA ARG A 59 -1.23 0.88 16.34
C ARG A 59 -1.92 2.24 16.22
N ASP A 60 -1.45 3.11 15.32
CA ASP A 60 -1.90 4.51 15.23
C ASP A 60 -2.45 4.85 13.83
N GLY A 61 -3.75 4.61 13.66
CA GLY A 61 -4.45 4.95 12.44
C GLY A 61 -4.65 6.47 12.25
N ARG A 62 -4.71 7.26 13.33
CA ARG A 62 -4.92 8.72 13.21
C ARG A 62 -3.72 9.41 12.60
N THR A 63 -2.52 9.07 13.05
CA THR A 63 -1.28 9.57 12.46
C THR A 63 -1.18 9.16 11.00
N ALA A 64 -1.48 7.92 10.65
CA ALA A 64 -1.46 7.43 9.28
C ALA A 64 -2.38 8.23 8.34
N VAL A 65 -3.60 8.54 8.78
CA VAL A 65 -4.54 9.40 8.01
C VAL A 65 -4.02 10.82 7.87
N ARG A 66 -3.45 11.39 8.93
CA ARG A 66 -2.86 12.73 8.89
C ARG A 66 -1.70 12.83 7.91
N GLU A 67 -0.81 11.84 7.89
CA GLU A 67 0.30 11.77 6.92
C GLU A 67 -0.21 11.74 5.47
N SER A 68 -1.30 11.00 5.22
CA SER A 68 -1.93 10.99 3.89
C SER A 68 -2.42 12.38 3.46
N LEU A 69 -3.04 13.13 4.38
CA LEU A 69 -3.52 14.48 4.08
C LEU A 69 -2.36 15.48 3.93
N PHE A 70 -1.24 15.29 4.60
CA PHE A 70 -0.04 16.10 4.39
C PHE A 70 0.56 15.86 3.01
N ASP A 71 0.70 14.60 2.58
CA ASP A 71 1.20 14.28 1.24
C ASP A 71 0.29 14.85 0.13
N GLU A 72 -1.05 14.82 0.34
CA GLU A 72 -2.00 15.50 -0.56
C GLU A 72 -1.74 17.01 -0.63
N ALA A 73 -1.59 17.68 0.53
CA ALA A 73 -1.30 19.11 0.59
C ALA A 73 0.07 19.47 0.00
N GLU A 74 1.02 18.54 0.01
CA GLU A 74 2.36 18.67 -0.59
C GLU A 74 2.37 18.45 -2.11
N GLY A 75 1.25 18.05 -2.72
CA GLY A 75 1.12 17.93 -4.16
C GLY A 75 1.26 16.49 -4.69
N ALA A 76 0.92 15.48 -3.90
CA ALA A 76 0.74 14.12 -4.41
C ALA A 76 -0.45 14.06 -5.36
N ASP A 77 -0.35 13.23 -6.42
CA ASP A 77 -1.43 12.95 -7.37
C ASP A 77 -2.26 11.71 -6.98
N ALA A 78 -1.70 10.83 -6.16
CA ALA A 78 -2.36 9.68 -5.56
C ALA A 78 -1.73 9.33 -4.22
N LEU A 79 -2.54 8.77 -3.32
CA LEU A 79 -2.13 8.33 -1.98
C LEU A 79 -2.12 6.81 -1.92
N MET A 80 -1.16 6.22 -1.18
CA MET A 80 -1.05 4.76 -1.07
C MET A 80 -1.06 4.28 0.37
N VAL A 81 -1.90 3.28 0.63
CA VAL A 81 -1.90 2.50 1.88
C VAL A 81 -1.17 1.17 1.65
N LYS A 82 -0.20 0.85 2.51
CA LYS A 82 0.64 -0.35 2.41
C LYS A 82 1.01 -0.90 3.80
N PRO A 83 0.73 -2.16 4.12
CA PRO A 83 -0.04 -3.17 3.38
C PRO A 83 -1.54 -2.85 3.25
N ALA A 84 -2.33 -3.76 2.66
CA ALA A 84 -3.74 -3.54 2.37
C ALA A 84 -4.72 -4.27 3.30
N LEU A 85 -4.65 -5.61 3.37
CA LEU A 85 -5.72 -6.44 3.97
C LEU A 85 -5.96 -6.18 5.47
N PHE A 86 -4.90 -5.91 6.24
CA PHE A 86 -5.03 -5.61 7.67
C PHE A 86 -5.34 -4.15 7.95
N TYR A 87 -5.49 -3.32 6.91
CA TYR A 87 -5.64 -1.87 6.99
C TYR A 87 -6.80 -1.35 6.14
N LEU A 88 -7.84 -2.21 5.94
CA LEU A 88 -9.04 -1.84 5.16
C LEU A 88 -9.78 -0.66 5.78
N ASP A 89 -9.80 -0.57 7.10
CA ASP A 89 -10.34 0.55 7.86
C ASP A 89 -9.65 1.87 7.54
N LEU A 90 -8.33 1.82 7.34
CA LEU A 90 -7.54 3.01 6.99
C LEU A 90 -7.66 3.36 5.51
N ILE A 91 -7.73 2.37 4.62
CA ILE A 91 -8.08 2.62 3.21
C ILE A 91 -9.41 3.36 3.13
N GLN A 92 -10.44 2.88 3.84
CA GLN A 92 -11.75 3.52 3.89
C GLN A 92 -11.69 4.92 4.46
N THR A 93 -10.95 5.12 5.54
CA THR A 93 -10.86 6.41 6.20
C THR A 93 -10.13 7.44 5.34
N VAL A 94 -9.04 7.06 4.66
CA VAL A 94 -8.32 7.93 3.73
C VAL A 94 -9.20 8.25 2.53
N ALA A 95 -9.81 7.26 1.91
CA ALA A 95 -10.70 7.45 0.75
C ALA A 95 -11.90 8.36 1.05
N ALA A 96 -12.40 8.36 2.29
CA ALA A 96 -13.49 9.26 2.70
C ALA A 96 -13.02 10.70 2.96
N ARG A 97 -11.72 10.97 2.98
CA ARG A 97 -11.14 12.28 3.34
C ARG A 97 -10.41 13.00 2.23
N THR A 98 -10.20 12.35 1.09
CA THR A 98 -9.53 12.91 -0.07
C THR A 98 -10.37 12.74 -1.33
N LEU A 99 -10.13 13.60 -2.32
CA LEU A 99 -10.64 13.42 -3.68
C LEU A 99 -9.58 12.79 -4.60
N LEU A 100 -8.35 12.59 -4.11
CA LEU A 100 -7.31 11.91 -4.87
C LEU A 100 -7.59 10.41 -4.98
N PRO A 101 -7.10 9.74 -6.03
CA PRO A 101 -7.10 8.28 -6.09
C PRO A 101 -6.36 7.68 -4.88
N VAL A 102 -7.00 6.71 -4.22
CA VAL A 102 -6.35 5.95 -3.14
C VAL A 102 -5.92 4.60 -3.69
N MET A 103 -4.63 4.36 -3.67
CA MET A 103 -4.03 3.09 -4.06
C MET A 103 -3.81 2.22 -2.83
N ALA A 104 -3.84 0.92 -3.02
CA ALA A 104 -3.49 -0.05 -1.99
C ALA A 104 -2.42 -1.02 -2.50
N TYR A 105 -1.49 -1.42 -1.63
CA TYR A 105 -0.51 -2.44 -1.98
C TYR A 105 -0.80 -3.73 -1.22
N ASN A 106 -1.30 -4.74 -1.94
CA ASN A 106 -1.44 -6.10 -1.46
C ASN A 106 -0.06 -6.78 -1.53
N VAL A 107 0.61 -6.85 -0.38
CA VAL A 107 2.04 -7.17 -0.29
C VAL A 107 2.33 -8.67 -0.24
N SER A 108 3.62 -9.03 -0.30
CA SER A 108 4.11 -10.41 -0.40
C SER A 108 3.61 -11.33 0.72
N GLY A 109 3.54 -10.85 1.96
CA GLY A 109 3.02 -11.63 3.08
C GLY A 109 1.52 -11.92 2.96
N GLU A 110 0.74 -10.95 2.49
CA GLU A 110 -0.69 -11.14 2.24
C GLU A 110 -0.94 -12.15 1.12
N TYR A 111 -0.14 -12.10 0.04
CA TYR A 111 -0.14 -13.08 -1.03
C TYR A 111 0.24 -14.48 -0.51
N ALA A 112 1.34 -14.59 0.24
CA ALA A 112 1.84 -15.84 0.78
C ALA A 112 0.85 -16.50 1.77
N MET A 113 0.13 -15.72 2.58
CA MET A 113 -0.89 -16.22 3.50
C MET A 113 -2.01 -16.97 2.78
N VAL A 114 -2.51 -16.45 1.66
CA VAL A 114 -3.56 -17.10 0.87
C VAL A 114 -3.03 -18.40 0.24
N HIS A 115 -1.80 -18.38 -0.28
CA HIS A 115 -1.15 -19.59 -0.79
C HIS A 115 -0.99 -20.65 0.29
N ALA A 116 -0.46 -20.30 1.46
CA ALA A 116 -0.26 -21.23 2.56
C ALA A 116 -1.58 -21.85 3.07
N ALA A 117 -2.66 -21.07 3.10
CA ALA A 117 -3.98 -21.56 3.47
C ALA A 117 -4.54 -22.53 2.40
N ALA A 118 -4.38 -22.20 1.13
CA ALA A 118 -4.83 -23.04 0.02
C ALA A 118 -4.06 -24.36 -0.05
N GLU A 119 -2.74 -24.33 0.12
CA GLU A 119 -1.90 -25.54 0.17
C GLU A 119 -2.32 -26.52 1.28
N LYS A 120 -2.86 -26.01 2.39
CA LYS A 120 -3.38 -26.81 3.50
C LYS A 120 -4.85 -27.21 3.31
N GLY A 121 -5.49 -26.83 2.21
CA GLY A 121 -6.89 -27.13 1.94
C GLY A 121 -7.88 -26.34 2.81
N TYR A 122 -7.47 -25.22 3.40
CA TYR A 122 -8.36 -24.39 4.22
C TYR A 122 -9.22 -23.45 3.40
N CYS A 123 -8.84 -23.18 2.16
CA CYS A 123 -9.59 -22.36 1.21
C CYS A 123 -9.18 -22.66 -0.23
N ASP A 124 -10.00 -22.23 -1.20
CA ASP A 124 -9.67 -22.27 -2.62
C ASP A 124 -8.83 -21.04 -3.01
N LEU A 125 -7.70 -21.26 -3.69
CA LEU A 125 -6.69 -20.25 -3.98
C LEU A 125 -7.27 -19.01 -4.70
N TYR A 126 -7.82 -19.18 -5.89
CA TYR A 126 -8.26 -18.06 -6.71
C TYR A 126 -9.57 -17.41 -6.22
N PRO A 127 -10.56 -18.15 -5.73
CA PRO A 127 -11.72 -17.55 -5.06
C PRO A 127 -11.35 -16.67 -3.87
N THR A 128 -10.42 -17.14 -3.02
CA THR A 128 -9.96 -16.37 -1.86
C THR A 128 -9.15 -15.14 -2.27
N ALA A 129 -8.27 -15.28 -3.27
CA ALA A 129 -7.55 -14.15 -3.85
C ALA A 129 -8.53 -13.08 -4.39
N ARG A 130 -9.56 -13.50 -5.12
CA ARG A 130 -10.61 -12.61 -5.64
C ARG A 130 -11.36 -11.89 -4.52
N GLU A 131 -11.76 -12.61 -3.48
CA GLU A 131 -12.46 -12.03 -2.34
C GLU A 131 -11.59 -10.99 -1.62
N SER A 132 -10.30 -11.30 -1.42
CA SER A 132 -9.34 -10.39 -0.79
C SER A 132 -9.15 -9.09 -1.60
N LEU A 133 -9.04 -9.18 -2.93
CA LEU A 133 -8.94 -8.02 -3.80
C LEU A 133 -10.23 -7.19 -3.80
N TYR A 134 -11.41 -7.83 -3.85
CA TYR A 134 -12.68 -7.11 -3.71
C TYR A 134 -12.82 -6.43 -2.34
N ALA A 135 -12.32 -7.02 -1.27
CA ALA A 135 -12.34 -6.37 0.04
C ALA A 135 -11.53 -5.06 0.03
N ILE A 136 -10.37 -5.04 -0.64
CA ILE A 136 -9.55 -3.84 -0.79
C ILE A 136 -10.28 -2.77 -1.62
N PHE A 137 -10.86 -3.13 -2.78
CA PHE A 137 -11.64 -2.20 -3.60
C PHE A 137 -12.90 -1.70 -2.87
N ARG A 138 -13.62 -2.57 -2.16
CA ARG A 138 -14.79 -2.21 -1.35
C ARG A 138 -14.44 -1.23 -0.23
N ALA A 139 -13.22 -1.30 0.31
CA ALA A 139 -12.73 -0.34 1.29
C ALA A 139 -12.45 1.05 0.70
N GLY A 140 -12.49 1.21 -0.63
CA GLY A 140 -12.35 2.51 -1.29
C GLY A 140 -11.05 2.68 -2.11
N ALA A 141 -10.22 1.65 -2.23
CA ALA A 141 -9.09 1.70 -3.14
C ALA A 141 -9.57 1.78 -4.60
N THR A 142 -9.00 2.69 -5.38
CA THR A 142 -9.28 2.84 -6.82
C THR A 142 -8.33 1.98 -7.66
N GLN A 143 -7.16 1.65 -7.11
CA GLN A 143 -6.14 0.83 -7.75
C GLN A 143 -5.45 -0.06 -6.72
N VAL A 144 -5.06 -1.27 -7.14
CA VAL A 144 -4.36 -2.22 -6.28
C VAL A 144 -3.09 -2.72 -6.97
N ILE A 145 -1.95 -2.54 -6.32
CA ILE A 145 -0.71 -3.23 -6.69
C ILE A 145 -0.70 -4.58 -5.99
N SER A 146 -0.54 -5.66 -6.75
CA SER A 146 -0.62 -7.00 -6.18
C SER A 146 0.22 -8.03 -6.95
N TYR A 147 0.75 -9.01 -6.24
CA TYR A 147 1.35 -10.21 -6.83
C TYR A 147 0.33 -11.11 -7.53
N TRP A 148 -0.97 -10.86 -7.36
CA TRP A 148 -2.04 -11.54 -8.09
C TRP A 148 -2.22 -11.04 -9.52
N ALA A 149 -1.65 -9.90 -9.91
CA ALA A 149 -1.84 -9.29 -11.23
C ALA A 149 -1.55 -10.25 -12.41
N PRO A 150 -0.48 -11.08 -12.39
CA PRO A 150 -0.23 -12.05 -13.47
C PRO A 150 -1.31 -13.15 -13.59
N PHE A 151 -2.12 -13.33 -12.56
CA PHE A 151 -3.17 -14.36 -12.52
C PHE A 151 -4.58 -13.79 -12.75
N TYR A 152 -4.69 -12.57 -13.27
CA TYR A 152 -5.96 -11.87 -13.45
C TYR A 152 -7.03 -12.75 -14.13
N GLY A 153 -6.70 -13.41 -15.24
CA GLY A 153 -7.64 -14.28 -15.95
C GLY A 153 -8.10 -15.51 -15.17
N LYS A 154 -7.30 -16.00 -14.19
CA LYS A 154 -7.70 -17.11 -13.30
C LYS A 154 -8.57 -16.65 -12.14
N ILE A 155 -8.48 -15.36 -11.79
CA ILE A 155 -9.18 -14.76 -10.66
C ILE A 155 -10.54 -14.21 -11.08
N PHE A 156 -10.59 -13.55 -12.25
CA PHE A 156 -11.75 -12.77 -12.72
C PHE A 156 -12.36 -13.25 -14.05
N GLY A 157 -11.72 -14.21 -14.72
CA GLY A 157 -12.17 -14.82 -15.98
C GLY A 157 -13.29 -15.83 -15.85
#